data_dbb045efc7bd7afb21d2ce697f6e6f42
#
_entry.id   dbb045efc7bd7afb21d2ce697f6e6f42
#
_cell.length_a   1.000
_cell.length_b   1.000
_cell.length_c   1.000
_cell.angle_alpha   90.00
_cell.angle_beta   90.00
_cell.angle_gamma   90.00
#
_symmetry.space_group_name_H-M   'P 1'
#
loop_
_entity.id
_entity.type
_entity.pdbx_description
1 polymer ?
#
loop_
_entity_poly.entity_id
_entity_poly.type
_entity_poly.pdbx_seq_one_letter_code
_entity_poly.pdbx_strand_id
1 'polypeptide(L)'
;MPKRLRTEQVEFYHTNGFLGPVDLLTTEQAAEVRRHIEEIEAGLGIKMMSRFRIKAHLPFPFLCDLVSHPKLLDAVEDLIGPNILCWGSSFFQKEPGDKTFVSWHQDSTYYGLEPPNTLTAWIAITEASIASGCMRFLPGSQDKGVYGHDELIEKNNLLSRGQTVKGVDESRAVHVPLKTGQFSFHREDTLHASHPNSTNDRRIGLSIHYVAPDVRETNFPGASAMLLRGKDTHGYWLPEKRPKADLDPDCLAELDRVFTLYKMAPQRGKKKVDPLLLH
;
A
#
# COMPACT_ATOMS: atom_id res chain seq x y z
N MET A 1 9.57 -21.12 -13.87
CA MET A 1 9.88 -21.29 -12.42
C MET A 1 9.93 -19.92 -11.78
N PRO A 2 9.41 -19.76 -10.59
CA PRO A 2 9.48 -18.47 -9.87
C PRO A 2 10.95 -18.02 -9.71
N LYS A 3 11.16 -16.69 -9.68
CA LYS A 3 12.50 -16.08 -9.54
C LYS A 3 12.95 -15.97 -8.09
N ARG A 4 12.00 -15.77 -7.17
CA ARG A 4 12.27 -15.51 -5.75
C ARG A 4 11.38 -16.30 -4.80
N LEU A 5 10.11 -16.39 -5.08
CA LEU A 5 9.18 -17.14 -4.25
C LEU A 5 9.31 -18.63 -4.56
N ARG A 6 9.08 -19.48 -3.54
CA ARG A 6 8.92 -20.91 -3.79
C ARG A 6 7.54 -21.18 -4.39
N THR A 7 7.40 -22.29 -5.11
CA THR A 7 6.13 -22.68 -5.72
C THR A 7 5.00 -22.73 -4.68
N GLU A 8 5.26 -23.29 -3.50
CA GLU A 8 4.30 -23.38 -2.41
C GLU A 8 3.89 -22.00 -1.87
N GLN A 9 4.76 -20.99 -1.95
CA GLN A 9 4.43 -19.62 -1.56
C GLN A 9 3.52 -18.95 -2.59
N VAL A 10 3.74 -19.20 -3.88
CA VAL A 10 2.88 -18.73 -4.96
C VAL A 10 1.48 -19.36 -4.85
N GLU A 11 1.42 -20.67 -4.63
CA GLU A 11 0.16 -21.40 -4.42
C GLU A 11 -0.57 -20.90 -3.15
N PHE A 12 0.17 -20.69 -2.06
CA PHE A 12 -0.39 -20.14 -0.82
C PHE A 12 -1.00 -18.76 -1.04
N TYR A 13 -0.31 -17.87 -1.77
CA TYR A 13 -0.82 -16.54 -2.10
C TYR A 13 -2.13 -16.61 -2.90
N HIS A 14 -2.19 -17.44 -3.93
CA HIS A 14 -3.40 -17.57 -4.74
C HIS A 14 -4.56 -18.15 -3.95
N THR A 15 -4.31 -19.12 -3.06
CA THR A 15 -5.34 -19.77 -2.24
C THR A 15 -5.85 -18.86 -1.12
N ASN A 16 -4.96 -18.09 -0.47
CA ASN A 16 -5.30 -17.35 0.74
C ASN A 16 -5.47 -15.84 0.51
N GLY A 17 -5.02 -15.30 -0.62
CA GLY A 17 -5.09 -13.88 -0.96
C GLY A 17 -3.97 -13.03 -0.35
N PHE A 18 -3.07 -13.61 0.43
CA PHE A 18 -1.91 -12.93 1.02
C PHE A 18 -0.72 -13.87 1.16
N LEU A 19 0.45 -13.30 1.37
CA LEU A 19 1.70 -14.02 1.64
C LEU A 19 2.59 -13.19 2.57
N GLY A 20 3.22 -13.81 3.54
CA GLY A 20 4.23 -13.20 4.41
C GLY A 20 4.52 -14.08 5.64
N PRO A 21 5.64 -13.82 6.32
CA PRO A 21 6.67 -12.83 6.02
C PRO A 21 7.64 -13.28 4.89
N VAL A 22 8.21 -12.28 4.19
CA VAL A 22 9.29 -12.47 3.20
C VAL A 22 10.40 -11.46 3.49
N ASP A 23 11.66 -11.88 3.47
CA ASP A 23 12.81 -11.00 3.74
C ASP A 23 13.08 -10.06 2.54
N LEU A 24 13.42 -8.80 2.80
CA LEU A 24 13.79 -7.81 1.78
C LEU A 24 15.07 -7.06 2.14
N LEU A 25 15.03 -6.28 3.21
CA LEU A 25 16.10 -5.43 3.69
C LEU A 25 16.79 -6.08 4.90
N THR A 26 18.07 -5.77 5.10
CA THR A 26 18.69 -6.01 6.40
C THR A 26 18.16 -5.04 7.44
N THR A 27 18.39 -5.33 8.71
CA THR A 27 18.00 -4.41 9.80
C THR A 27 18.67 -3.05 9.65
N GLU A 28 19.93 -3.01 9.20
CA GLU A 28 20.70 -1.79 8.98
C GLU A 28 20.13 -0.97 7.82
N GLN A 29 19.77 -1.63 6.71
CA GLN A 29 19.13 -0.96 5.57
C GLN A 29 17.76 -0.36 5.95
N ALA A 30 16.95 -1.10 6.70
CA ALA A 30 15.66 -0.59 7.18
C ALA A 30 15.82 0.55 8.20
N ALA A 31 16.84 0.50 9.06
CA ALA A 31 17.18 1.58 9.99
C ALA A 31 17.60 2.85 9.24
N GLU A 32 18.35 2.72 8.13
CA GLU A 32 18.70 3.85 7.28
C GLU A 32 17.49 4.49 6.61
N VAL A 33 16.56 3.67 6.09
CA VAL A 33 15.27 4.15 5.55
C VAL A 33 14.47 4.88 6.63
N ARG A 34 14.38 4.32 7.85
CA ARG A 34 13.72 4.96 9.00
C ARG A 34 14.33 6.32 9.31
N ARG A 35 15.66 6.39 9.42
CA ARG A 35 16.40 7.63 9.71
C ARG A 35 16.06 8.70 8.69
N HIS A 36 16.10 8.37 7.40
CA HIS A 36 15.81 9.31 6.33
C HIS A 36 14.34 9.81 6.40
N ILE A 37 13.38 8.92 6.67
CA ILE A 37 11.98 9.31 6.91
C ILE A 37 11.87 10.30 8.06
N GLU A 38 12.50 10.01 9.20
CA GLU A 38 12.44 10.84 10.41
C GLU A 38 13.13 12.19 10.21
N GLU A 39 14.20 12.27 9.43
CA GLU A 39 14.86 13.52 9.03
C GLU A 39 13.96 14.40 8.14
N ILE A 40 13.29 13.80 7.15
CA ILE A 40 12.32 14.51 6.31
C ILE A 40 11.15 15.03 7.16
N GLU A 41 10.58 14.19 8.03
CA GLU A 41 9.51 14.59 8.95
C GLU A 41 9.92 15.77 9.84
N ALA A 42 11.12 15.71 10.40
CA ALA A 42 11.67 16.79 11.21
C ALA A 42 11.91 18.08 10.42
N GLY A 43 12.46 17.98 9.20
CA GLY A 43 12.70 19.12 8.32
C GLY A 43 11.41 19.79 7.81
N LEU A 44 10.37 19.02 7.57
CA LEU A 44 9.09 19.54 7.08
C LEU A 44 8.12 19.89 8.22
N GLY A 45 8.37 19.45 9.44
CA GLY A 45 7.44 19.61 10.57
C GLY A 45 6.13 18.83 10.44
N ILE A 46 6.11 17.77 9.62
CA ILE A 46 4.90 16.94 9.36
C ILE A 46 5.25 15.46 9.37
N LYS A 47 4.23 14.61 9.54
CA LYS A 47 4.38 13.16 9.34
C LYS A 47 4.26 12.81 7.85
N MET A 48 5.04 11.82 7.37
CA MET A 48 4.96 11.37 5.98
C MET A 48 3.53 11.00 5.58
N MET A 49 2.81 10.31 6.46
CA MET A 49 1.43 9.89 6.20
C MET A 49 0.46 11.07 6.04
N SER A 50 0.75 12.26 6.56
CA SER A 50 -0.15 13.42 6.43
C SER A 50 -0.13 14.03 5.04
N ARG A 51 1.02 14.10 4.37
CA ARG A 51 1.20 14.75 3.06
C ARG A 51 1.36 13.75 1.92
N PHE A 52 2.03 12.62 2.18
CA PHE A 52 2.39 11.65 1.15
C PHE A 52 1.54 10.37 1.28
N ARG A 53 0.21 10.55 1.25
CA ARG A 53 -0.78 9.46 1.40
C ARG A 53 -0.96 8.62 0.15
N ILE A 54 -0.63 9.17 -1.02
CA ILE A 54 -0.63 8.49 -2.31
C ILE A 54 0.70 8.78 -2.99
N LYS A 55 1.20 7.82 -3.75
CA LYS A 55 2.45 8.01 -4.54
C LYS A 55 3.62 8.58 -3.72
N ALA A 56 3.80 8.12 -2.48
CA ALA A 56 4.89 8.56 -1.61
C ALA A 56 6.28 8.41 -2.25
N HIS A 57 6.42 7.52 -3.23
CA HIS A 57 7.67 7.30 -3.98
C HIS A 57 8.03 8.45 -4.94
N LEU A 58 7.05 9.25 -5.40
CA LEU A 58 7.32 10.29 -6.41
C LEU A 58 8.29 11.37 -5.94
N PRO A 59 8.16 11.95 -4.73
CA PRO A 59 9.03 13.04 -4.33
C PRO A 59 10.39 12.61 -3.76
N PHE A 60 10.68 11.30 -3.60
CA PHE A 60 11.85 10.84 -2.87
C PHE A 60 12.60 9.72 -3.61
N PRO A 61 13.89 9.96 -4.02
CA PRO A 61 14.70 8.93 -4.69
C PRO A 61 14.82 7.63 -3.90
N PHE A 62 15.03 7.69 -2.58
CA PHE A 62 15.17 6.49 -1.74
C PHE A 62 13.91 5.64 -1.69
N LEU A 63 12.72 6.25 -1.78
CA LEU A 63 11.47 5.50 -1.89
C LEU A 63 11.27 4.91 -3.29
N CYS A 64 11.73 5.61 -4.35
CA CYS A 64 11.82 5.02 -5.67
C CYS A 64 12.74 3.79 -5.69
N ASP A 65 13.88 3.84 -5.00
CA ASP A 65 14.78 2.69 -4.86
C ASP A 65 14.08 1.54 -4.15
N LEU A 66 13.30 1.84 -3.13
CA LEU A 66 12.59 0.83 -2.36
C LEU A 66 11.47 0.18 -3.17
N VAL A 67 10.63 0.96 -3.89
CA VAL A 67 9.55 0.41 -4.72
C VAL A 67 10.08 -0.36 -5.93
N SER A 68 11.29 -0.03 -6.41
CA SER A 68 11.96 -0.71 -7.52
C SER A 68 13.02 -1.72 -7.07
N HIS A 69 13.06 -2.07 -5.79
CA HIS A 69 14.09 -2.98 -5.26
C HIS A 69 14.07 -4.32 -6.00
N PRO A 70 15.22 -4.77 -6.58
CA PRO A 70 15.25 -5.94 -7.47
C PRO A 70 14.64 -7.20 -6.86
N LYS A 71 14.98 -7.51 -5.59
CA LYS A 71 14.42 -8.66 -4.88
C LYS A 71 12.90 -8.56 -4.67
N LEU A 72 12.36 -7.34 -4.50
CA LEU A 72 10.92 -7.14 -4.38
C LEU A 72 10.25 -7.36 -5.73
N LEU A 73 10.79 -6.76 -6.80
CA LEU A 73 10.26 -6.92 -8.15
C LEU A 73 10.35 -8.37 -8.66
N ASP A 74 11.36 -9.15 -8.25
CA ASP A 74 11.43 -10.58 -8.56
C ASP A 74 10.24 -11.34 -7.94
N ALA A 75 9.89 -11.03 -6.70
CA ALA A 75 8.74 -11.64 -6.04
C ALA A 75 7.39 -11.14 -6.60
N VAL A 76 7.31 -9.86 -7.00
CA VAL A 76 6.13 -9.30 -7.70
C VAL A 76 5.94 -9.98 -9.05
N GLU A 77 7.02 -10.17 -9.82
CA GLU A 77 6.98 -10.86 -11.12
C GLU A 77 6.46 -12.29 -11.01
N ASP A 78 6.78 -12.99 -9.93
CA ASP A 78 6.29 -14.34 -9.68
C ASP A 78 4.76 -14.40 -9.51
N LEU A 79 4.11 -13.28 -9.19
CA LEU A 79 2.68 -13.21 -8.89
C LEU A 79 1.85 -12.53 -10.00
N ILE A 80 2.36 -11.45 -10.62
CA ILE A 80 1.60 -10.68 -11.63
C ILE A 80 2.29 -10.62 -13.00
N GLY A 81 3.42 -11.30 -13.17
CA GLY A 81 4.13 -11.38 -14.46
C GLY A 81 5.23 -10.32 -14.63
N PRO A 82 5.94 -10.37 -15.80
CA PRO A 82 7.22 -9.70 -16.00
C PRO A 82 7.13 -8.20 -16.28
N ASN A 83 5.96 -7.67 -16.51
CA ASN A 83 5.75 -6.25 -16.80
C ASN A 83 5.07 -5.59 -15.60
N ILE A 84 5.76 -4.68 -14.94
CA ILE A 84 5.34 -4.19 -13.63
C ILE A 84 5.34 -2.66 -13.62
N LEU A 85 4.19 -2.08 -13.27
CA LEU A 85 4.06 -0.66 -12.95
C LEU A 85 3.76 -0.49 -11.45
N CYS A 86 4.28 0.58 -10.86
CA CYS A 86 3.85 1.08 -9.55
C CYS A 86 2.88 2.23 -9.79
N TRP A 87 1.61 2.05 -9.41
CA TRP A 87 0.62 3.11 -9.55
C TRP A 87 0.39 3.88 -8.24
N GLY A 88 0.85 3.34 -7.11
CA GLY A 88 0.70 4.01 -5.83
C GLY A 88 1.64 3.51 -4.75
N SER A 89 1.88 4.34 -3.77
CA SER A 89 2.51 3.96 -2.50
C SER A 89 2.04 4.89 -1.39
N SER A 90 1.91 4.35 -0.19
CA SER A 90 1.32 5.06 0.96
C SER A 90 2.01 4.65 2.24
N PHE A 91 2.23 5.62 3.13
CA PHE A 91 2.67 5.30 4.49
C PHE A 91 1.50 4.92 5.39
N PHE A 92 1.71 3.91 6.19
CA PHE A 92 0.86 3.55 7.32
C PHE A 92 1.69 3.64 8.59
N GLN A 93 1.48 4.68 9.37
CA GLN A 93 2.25 4.97 10.59
C GLN A 93 1.33 4.91 11.80
N LYS A 94 1.82 4.32 12.90
CA LYS A 94 1.17 4.34 14.21
C LYS A 94 2.21 4.74 15.25
N GLU A 95 1.95 5.82 15.96
CA GLU A 95 2.86 6.30 17.02
C GLU A 95 2.79 5.39 18.25
N PRO A 96 3.77 5.46 19.17
CA PRO A 96 3.76 4.70 20.42
C PRO A 96 2.48 4.91 21.22
N GLY A 97 1.80 3.84 21.62
CA GLY A 97 0.56 3.91 22.38
C GLY A 97 -0.64 4.50 21.63
N ASP A 98 -0.52 4.65 20.30
CA ASP A 98 -1.57 5.23 19.45
C ASP A 98 -2.80 4.30 19.40
N LYS A 99 -3.98 4.89 19.51
CA LYS A 99 -5.27 4.19 19.38
C LYS A 99 -5.73 4.00 17.94
N THR A 100 -4.94 4.46 16.96
CA THR A 100 -5.30 4.35 15.55
C THR A 100 -5.26 2.90 15.08
N PHE A 101 -6.28 2.52 14.33
CA PHE A 101 -6.43 1.18 13.76
C PHE A 101 -6.80 1.28 12.27
N VAL A 102 -6.80 0.16 11.59
CA VAL A 102 -7.38 0.01 10.26
C VAL A 102 -8.52 -0.99 10.37
N SER A 103 -9.75 -0.57 10.04
CA SER A 103 -10.94 -1.43 10.04
C SER A 103 -10.83 -2.53 8.98
N TRP A 104 -11.65 -3.58 9.09
CA TRP A 104 -11.79 -4.61 8.08
C TRP A 104 -12.28 -4.01 6.77
N HIS A 105 -11.50 -4.15 5.71
CA HIS A 105 -11.80 -3.61 4.38
C HIS A 105 -11.15 -4.42 3.27
N GLN A 106 -11.57 -4.15 2.05
CA GLN A 106 -10.92 -4.56 0.80
C GLN A 106 -10.44 -3.30 0.08
N ASP A 107 -9.21 -3.30 -0.39
CA ASP A 107 -8.62 -2.17 -1.12
C ASP A 107 -9.38 -1.87 -2.43
N SER A 108 -9.90 -2.92 -3.07
CA SER A 108 -10.65 -2.82 -4.33
C SER A 108 -11.85 -1.86 -4.30
N THR A 109 -12.37 -1.54 -3.10
CA THR A 109 -13.46 -0.56 -2.96
C THR A 109 -13.00 0.88 -3.10
N TYR A 110 -11.70 1.14 -2.97
CA TYR A 110 -11.09 2.46 -3.18
C TYR A 110 -10.66 2.67 -4.63
N TYR A 111 -10.35 1.59 -5.34
CA TYR A 111 -9.70 1.63 -6.64
C TYR A 111 -10.70 1.37 -7.76
N GLY A 112 -10.51 2.04 -8.89
CA GLY A 112 -11.23 1.77 -10.13
C GLY A 112 -10.42 0.89 -11.08
N LEU A 113 -9.66 -0.07 -10.55
CA LEU A 113 -8.74 -0.87 -11.34
C LEU A 113 -9.43 -2.05 -12.01
N GLU A 114 -9.23 -2.21 -13.32
CA GLU A 114 -9.78 -3.28 -14.15
C GLU A 114 -8.78 -3.71 -15.22
N PRO A 115 -8.54 -5.03 -15.41
CA PRO A 115 -8.96 -6.17 -14.58
C PRO A 115 -8.27 -6.16 -13.20
N PRO A 116 -8.69 -6.98 -12.22
CA PRO A 116 -8.14 -7.01 -10.87
C PRO A 116 -6.80 -7.76 -10.81
N ASN A 117 -5.84 -7.40 -11.67
CA ASN A 117 -4.47 -7.94 -11.69
C ASN A 117 -3.53 -6.98 -10.95
N THR A 118 -3.80 -6.81 -9.67
CA THR A 118 -3.11 -5.88 -8.78
C THR A 118 -2.51 -6.60 -7.59
N LEU A 119 -1.47 -6.03 -7.02
CA LEU A 119 -0.74 -6.60 -5.90
C LEU A 119 -0.28 -5.48 -4.96
N THR A 120 -0.60 -5.60 -3.70
CA THR A 120 -0.06 -4.72 -2.66
C THR A 120 1.09 -5.42 -1.92
N ALA A 121 2.26 -4.78 -1.92
CA ALA A 121 3.37 -5.12 -1.03
C ALA A 121 3.38 -4.17 0.17
N TRP A 122 3.45 -4.71 1.38
CA TRP A 122 3.55 -3.92 2.61
C TRP A 122 4.88 -4.21 3.30
N ILE A 123 5.78 -3.22 3.34
CA ILE A 123 7.13 -3.32 3.90
C ILE A 123 7.15 -2.79 5.32
N ALA A 124 7.65 -3.58 6.26
CA ALA A 124 7.90 -3.19 7.65
C ALA A 124 9.23 -2.42 7.76
N ILE A 125 9.18 -1.09 7.78
CA ILE A 125 10.36 -0.24 8.03
C ILE A 125 10.79 -0.34 9.50
N THR A 126 9.83 -0.46 10.40
CA THR A 126 10.03 -0.84 11.79
C THR A 126 9.31 -2.16 12.06
N GLU A 127 9.57 -2.80 13.19
CA GLU A 127 8.89 -4.05 13.52
C GLU A 127 7.36 -3.88 13.54
N ALA A 128 6.67 -4.78 12.85
CA ALA A 128 5.23 -4.89 12.83
C ALA A 128 4.81 -6.17 13.55
N SER A 129 4.92 -6.19 14.88
CA SER A 129 4.47 -7.29 15.75
C SER A 129 2.94 -7.22 15.98
N ILE A 130 2.38 -8.23 16.60
CA ILE A 130 0.96 -8.22 17.01
C ILE A 130 0.71 -7.01 17.94
N ALA A 131 1.61 -6.75 18.87
CA ALA A 131 1.51 -5.64 19.82
C ALA A 131 1.61 -4.26 19.16
N SER A 132 2.41 -4.11 18.09
CA SER A 132 2.49 -2.86 17.33
C SER A 132 1.44 -2.76 16.22
N GLY A 133 0.50 -3.71 16.15
CA GLY A 133 -0.61 -3.74 15.22
C GLY A 133 -0.17 -4.14 13.80
N CYS A 134 0.42 -5.32 13.64
CA CYS A 134 0.68 -5.92 12.34
C CYS A 134 -0.61 -6.08 11.53
N MET A 135 -0.48 -6.33 10.23
CA MET A 135 -1.62 -6.68 9.40
C MET A 135 -2.20 -8.04 9.80
N ARG A 136 -3.50 -8.16 9.66
CA ARG A 136 -4.25 -9.41 9.81
C ARG A 136 -5.17 -9.58 8.63
N PHE A 137 -5.28 -10.79 8.12
CA PHE A 137 -6.00 -11.15 6.91
C PHE A 137 -7.07 -12.19 7.21
N LEU A 138 -8.13 -12.19 6.41
CA LEU A 138 -9.10 -13.27 6.39
C LEU A 138 -8.81 -14.17 5.17
N PRO A 139 -8.21 -15.35 5.37
CA PRO A 139 -7.82 -16.24 4.27
C PRO A 139 -9.00 -16.64 3.39
N GLY A 140 -8.82 -16.64 2.07
CA GLY A 140 -9.83 -17.04 1.10
C GLY A 140 -10.97 -16.03 0.92
N SER A 141 -10.87 -14.84 1.51
CA SER A 141 -11.89 -13.80 1.37
C SER A 141 -11.93 -13.18 -0.03
N GLN A 142 -10.81 -13.17 -0.74
CA GLN A 142 -10.71 -12.67 -2.12
C GLN A 142 -11.61 -13.40 -3.11
N ASP A 143 -11.96 -14.66 -2.83
CA ASP A 143 -12.80 -15.49 -3.71
C ASP A 143 -14.30 -15.31 -3.45
N LYS A 144 -14.66 -14.47 -2.49
CA LYS A 144 -16.08 -14.21 -2.13
C LYS A 144 -16.65 -12.95 -2.78
N GLY A 145 -15.86 -12.28 -3.63
CA GLY A 145 -16.23 -11.01 -4.24
C GLY A 145 -16.13 -9.82 -3.29
N VAL A 146 -16.71 -8.69 -3.69
CA VAL A 146 -16.67 -7.46 -2.88
C VAL A 146 -17.74 -7.53 -1.80
N TYR A 147 -17.30 -7.40 -0.54
CA TYR A 147 -18.19 -7.32 0.61
C TYR A 147 -18.90 -5.97 0.69
N GLY A 148 -20.03 -5.92 1.37
CA GLY A 148 -20.68 -4.64 1.69
C GLY A 148 -19.82 -3.84 2.66
N HIS A 149 -19.43 -2.62 2.26
CA HIS A 149 -18.68 -1.70 3.09
C HIS A 149 -19.59 -0.58 3.58
N ASP A 150 -19.61 -0.38 4.89
CA ASP A 150 -20.20 0.80 5.50
C ASP A 150 -19.16 1.94 5.54
N GLU A 151 -19.56 3.14 5.22
CA GLU A 151 -18.71 4.33 5.38
C GLU A 151 -18.91 4.88 6.80
N LEU A 152 -18.10 4.37 7.73
CA LEU A 152 -18.10 4.80 9.13
C LEU A 152 -16.86 5.65 9.40
N ILE A 153 -17.04 6.95 9.50
CA ILE A 153 -15.95 7.85 9.87
C ILE A 153 -15.73 7.75 11.39
N GLU A 154 -14.75 6.94 11.77
CA GLU A 154 -14.31 6.82 13.15
C GLU A 154 -13.01 7.59 13.36
N LYS A 155 -12.94 8.40 14.44
CA LYS A 155 -11.81 9.31 14.73
C LYS A 155 -10.42 8.64 14.67
N ASN A 156 -10.33 7.37 15.02
CA ASN A 156 -9.07 6.63 15.10
C ASN A 156 -8.86 5.66 13.94
N ASN A 157 -9.75 5.64 12.94
CA ASN A 157 -9.56 4.80 11.76
C ASN A 157 -8.63 5.52 10.76
N LEU A 158 -7.55 4.86 10.35
CA LEU A 158 -6.60 5.41 9.39
C LEU A 158 -7.15 5.45 7.96
N LEU A 159 -8.24 4.75 7.68
CA LEU A 159 -8.89 4.79 6.37
C LEU A 159 -9.62 6.12 6.19
N SER A 160 -9.22 6.90 5.20
CA SER A 160 -9.74 8.27 4.97
C SER A 160 -11.25 8.32 4.69
N ARG A 161 -11.84 7.23 4.18
CA ARG A 161 -13.28 7.10 3.93
C ARG A 161 -14.00 6.27 4.98
N GLY A 162 -13.29 5.74 5.97
CA GLY A 162 -13.85 4.94 7.06
C GLY A 162 -14.55 3.66 6.60
N GLN A 163 -14.21 3.13 5.42
CA GLN A 163 -14.86 1.92 4.90
C GLN A 163 -14.63 0.74 5.83
N THR A 164 -15.71 0.10 6.22
CA THR A 164 -15.67 -0.98 7.19
C THR A 164 -16.62 -2.11 6.77
N VAL A 165 -16.10 -3.33 6.70
CA VAL A 165 -16.90 -4.55 6.57
C VAL A 165 -17.28 -5.01 7.95
N LYS A 166 -18.59 -5.11 8.21
CA LYS A 166 -19.14 -5.61 9.48
C LYS A 166 -19.34 -7.10 9.47
N GLY A 167 -19.37 -7.70 10.67
CA GLY A 167 -19.70 -9.13 10.83
C GLY A 167 -18.61 -10.08 10.35
N VAL A 168 -17.36 -9.61 10.25
CA VAL A 168 -16.21 -10.46 9.93
C VAL A 168 -15.99 -11.43 11.09
N ASP A 169 -15.87 -12.72 10.78
CA ASP A 169 -15.51 -13.74 11.76
C ASP A 169 -14.00 -13.64 12.07
N GLU A 170 -13.69 -12.82 13.08
CA GLU A 170 -12.31 -12.54 13.48
C GLU A 170 -11.58 -13.76 14.06
N SER A 171 -12.28 -14.82 14.45
CA SER A 171 -11.64 -16.07 14.91
C SER A 171 -10.86 -16.77 13.80
N ARG A 172 -11.17 -16.47 12.54
CA ARG A 172 -10.50 -16.98 11.35
C ARG A 172 -9.38 -16.08 10.85
N ALA A 173 -9.21 -14.92 11.47
CA ALA A 173 -8.19 -13.95 11.04
C ALA A 173 -6.78 -14.45 11.37
N VAL A 174 -5.89 -14.31 10.41
CA VAL A 174 -4.47 -14.65 10.55
C VAL A 174 -3.65 -13.39 10.69
N HIS A 175 -2.93 -13.26 11.82
CA HIS A 175 -1.93 -12.20 12.00
C HIS A 175 -0.66 -12.51 11.21
N VAL A 176 -0.12 -11.50 10.53
CA VAL A 176 1.13 -11.60 9.78
C VAL A 176 2.16 -10.62 10.38
N PRO A 177 2.79 -11.01 11.51
CA PRO A 177 3.85 -10.21 12.09
C PRO A 177 5.08 -10.19 11.17
N LEU A 178 5.68 -9.02 11.03
CA LEU A 178 6.88 -8.79 10.23
C LEU A 178 7.99 -8.22 11.11
N LYS A 179 9.18 -8.78 11.00
CA LYS A 179 10.40 -8.15 11.51
C LYS A 179 10.75 -6.94 10.65
N THR A 180 11.51 -6.02 11.20
CA THR A 180 12.10 -4.89 10.48
C THR A 180 12.77 -5.38 9.19
N GLY A 181 12.44 -4.76 8.06
CA GLY A 181 12.96 -5.11 6.74
C GLY A 181 12.24 -6.25 6.01
N GLN A 182 11.25 -6.91 6.63
CA GLN A 182 10.40 -7.89 5.96
C GLN A 182 9.21 -7.23 5.27
N PHE A 183 8.57 -7.95 4.37
CA PHE A 183 7.35 -7.53 3.72
C PHE A 183 6.31 -8.66 3.64
N SER A 184 5.07 -8.27 3.38
CA SER A 184 3.96 -9.16 3.01
C SER A 184 3.33 -8.70 1.70
N PHE A 185 2.67 -9.62 1.01
CA PHE A 185 1.80 -9.34 -0.13
C PHE A 185 0.34 -9.58 0.23
N HIS A 186 -0.56 -8.85 -0.41
CA HIS A 186 -1.97 -9.17 -0.44
C HIS A 186 -2.64 -8.69 -1.74
N ARG A 187 -3.74 -9.35 -2.11
CA ARG A 187 -4.60 -8.92 -3.20
C ARG A 187 -5.51 -7.78 -2.73
N GLU A 188 -5.90 -6.92 -3.64
CA GLU A 188 -6.79 -5.79 -3.34
C GLU A 188 -8.18 -6.21 -2.81
N ASP A 189 -8.61 -7.42 -3.14
CA ASP A 189 -9.89 -8.00 -2.75
C ASP A 189 -9.81 -8.89 -1.49
N THR A 190 -8.63 -9.03 -0.88
CA THR A 190 -8.46 -9.73 0.39
C THR A 190 -8.90 -8.86 1.56
N LEU A 191 -9.84 -9.35 2.39
CA LEU A 191 -10.21 -8.66 3.64
C LEU A 191 -9.03 -8.59 4.59
N HIS A 192 -8.71 -7.38 5.03
CA HIS A 192 -7.61 -7.15 5.97
C HIS A 192 -7.88 -5.98 6.92
N ALA A 193 -7.13 -5.96 8.02
CA ALA A 193 -7.27 -4.99 9.08
C ALA A 193 -5.96 -4.87 9.88
N SER A 194 -5.88 -3.93 10.83
CA SER A 194 -4.79 -3.89 11.83
C SER A 194 -5.23 -3.24 13.13
N HIS A 195 -4.78 -3.81 14.25
CA HIS A 195 -5.01 -3.28 15.58
C HIS A 195 -4.18 -2.02 15.88
N PRO A 196 -4.49 -1.26 16.94
CA PRO A 196 -3.64 -0.18 17.46
C PRO A 196 -2.22 -0.63 17.79
N ASN A 197 -1.32 0.35 17.91
CA ASN A 197 0.04 0.14 18.40
C ASN A 197 0.10 0.35 19.91
N SER A 198 0.32 -0.72 20.66
CA SER A 198 0.45 -0.70 22.13
C SER A 198 1.91 -0.71 22.60
N THR A 199 2.87 -0.60 21.69
CA THR A 199 4.31 -0.62 22.03
C THR A 199 4.86 0.78 22.28
N ASN A 200 6.12 0.85 22.71
CA ASN A 200 6.82 2.11 22.99
C ASN A 200 7.62 2.62 21.75
N ASP A 201 7.56 1.97 20.60
CA ASP A 201 8.17 2.44 19.37
C ASP A 201 7.10 2.67 18.30
N ARG A 202 7.41 3.55 17.32
CA ARG A 202 6.50 3.79 16.19
C ARG A 202 6.52 2.62 15.22
N ARG A 203 5.35 2.25 14.71
CA ARG A 203 5.23 1.32 13.59
C ARG A 203 5.16 2.11 12.28
N ILE A 204 6.17 1.96 11.44
CA ILE A 204 6.24 2.57 10.10
C ILE A 204 6.16 1.46 9.06
N GLY A 205 5.11 1.48 8.25
CA GLY A 205 4.95 0.61 7.11
C GLY A 205 4.79 1.41 5.83
N LEU A 206 5.34 0.88 4.73
CA LEU A 206 5.15 1.40 3.38
C LEU A 206 4.34 0.38 2.58
N SER A 207 3.14 0.78 2.15
CA SER A 207 2.32 0.05 1.20
C SER A 207 2.70 0.48 -0.21
N ILE A 208 2.90 -0.49 -1.12
CA ILE A 208 3.25 -0.26 -2.52
C ILE A 208 2.26 -1.03 -3.38
N HIS A 209 1.65 -0.35 -4.34
CA HIS A 209 0.62 -0.91 -5.18
C HIS A 209 1.16 -1.14 -6.59
N TYR A 210 1.30 -2.40 -6.96
CA TYR A 210 1.76 -2.82 -8.27
C TYR A 210 0.59 -3.27 -9.15
N VAL A 211 0.71 -3.00 -10.44
CA VAL A 211 -0.25 -3.45 -11.47
C VAL A 211 0.49 -4.00 -12.68
N ALA A 212 -0.15 -4.94 -13.36
CA ALA A 212 0.26 -5.33 -14.70
C ALA A 212 -0.21 -4.28 -15.74
N PRO A 213 0.42 -4.18 -16.94
CA PRO A 213 0.09 -3.13 -17.90
C PRO A 213 -1.32 -3.20 -18.49
N ASP A 214 -1.98 -4.36 -18.44
CA ASP A 214 -3.37 -4.56 -18.89
C ASP A 214 -4.40 -3.95 -17.93
N VAL A 215 -3.98 -3.56 -16.72
CA VAL A 215 -4.83 -2.90 -15.72
C VAL A 215 -4.95 -1.42 -16.04
N ARG A 216 -6.17 -0.89 -15.98
CA ARG A 216 -6.47 0.54 -16.17
C ARG A 216 -7.26 1.11 -15.00
N GLU A 217 -7.09 2.40 -14.73
CA GLU A 217 -7.94 3.15 -13.81
C GLU A 217 -9.23 3.61 -14.53
N THR A 218 -10.38 3.25 -13.99
CA THR A 218 -11.69 3.52 -14.60
C THR A 218 -12.49 4.63 -13.92
N ASN A 219 -12.07 5.09 -12.72
CA ASN A 219 -12.78 6.14 -11.99
C ASN A 219 -12.49 7.54 -12.53
N PHE A 220 -11.30 7.76 -13.12
CA PHE A 220 -10.92 9.06 -13.68
C PHE A 220 -9.86 8.91 -14.78
N PRO A 221 -9.88 9.78 -15.81
CA PRO A 221 -8.85 9.80 -16.83
C PRO A 221 -7.55 10.44 -16.34
N GLY A 222 -6.43 10.09 -16.96
CA GLY A 222 -5.15 10.72 -16.69
C GLY A 222 -4.43 10.20 -15.44
N ALA A 223 -4.79 9.01 -14.96
CA ALA A 223 -4.02 8.30 -13.96
C ALA A 223 -2.59 8.03 -14.46
N SER A 224 -1.62 8.09 -13.55
CA SER A 224 -0.20 7.86 -13.87
C SER A 224 0.36 6.66 -13.11
N ALA A 225 1.42 6.06 -13.65
CA ALA A 225 2.16 5.00 -12.99
C ALA A 225 3.64 5.02 -13.44
N MET A 226 4.51 4.52 -12.57
CA MET A 226 5.92 4.38 -12.85
C MET A 226 6.20 2.98 -13.40
N LEU A 227 6.71 2.87 -14.63
CA LEU A 227 7.18 1.59 -15.16
C LEU A 227 8.47 1.19 -14.45
N LEU A 228 8.43 0.07 -13.73
CA LEU A 228 9.55 -0.42 -12.93
C LEU A 228 10.29 -1.58 -13.58
N ARG A 229 9.57 -2.42 -14.34
CA ARG A 229 10.14 -3.59 -15.02
C ARG A 229 9.38 -3.90 -16.29
N GLY A 230 10.07 -4.42 -17.32
CA GLY A 230 9.46 -4.86 -18.56
C GLY A 230 9.01 -3.73 -19.46
N LYS A 231 7.80 -3.85 -20.02
CA LYS A 231 7.24 -2.89 -20.98
C LYS A 231 5.78 -2.60 -20.65
N ASP A 232 5.38 -1.34 -20.78
CA ASP A 232 3.96 -0.99 -20.87
C ASP A 232 3.50 -1.22 -22.32
N THR A 233 2.65 -2.22 -22.51
CA THR A 233 2.15 -2.62 -23.84
C THR A 233 0.76 -2.07 -24.13
N HIS A 234 0.14 -1.38 -23.19
CA HIS A 234 -1.23 -0.88 -23.30
C HIS A 234 -1.32 0.65 -23.28
N GLY A 235 -0.40 1.34 -22.60
CA GLY A 235 -0.38 2.80 -22.56
C GLY A 235 -1.58 3.41 -21.81
N TYR A 236 -2.14 2.70 -20.83
CA TYR A 236 -3.28 3.20 -20.03
C TYR A 236 -2.87 4.23 -19.00
N TRP A 237 -1.58 4.29 -18.65
CA TRP A 237 -1.03 5.12 -17.61
C TRP A 237 -0.15 6.23 -18.18
N LEU A 238 -0.30 7.44 -17.70
CA LEU A 238 0.68 8.49 -17.94
C LEU A 238 2.00 8.12 -17.26
N PRO A 239 3.15 8.23 -17.95
CA PRO A 239 4.43 7.80 -17.40
C PRO A 239 4.91 8.76 -16.31
N GLU A 240 5.25 8.21 -15.15
CA GLU A 240 5.90 8.93 -14.07
C GLU A 240 7.41 8.91 -14.22
N LYS A 241 8.05 9.98 -13.74
CA LYS A 241 9.50 10.12 -13.72
C LYS A 241 10.06 9.83 -12.32
N ARG A 242 11.25 9.26 -12.28
CA ARG A 242 12.01 9.13 -11.04
C ARG A 242 12.46 10.53 -10.57
N PRO A 243 12.32 10.86 -9.29
CA PRO A 243 12.81 12.11 -8.73
C PRO A 243 14.34 12.15 -8.76
N LYS A 244 14.91 13.35 -8.96
CA LYS A 244 16.37 13.58 -9.00
C LYS A 244 16.97 13.88 -7.61
N ALA A 245 16.14 14.41 -6.72
CA ALA A 245 16.48 14.76 -5.34
C ALA A 245 15.22 14.66 -4.48
N ASP A 246 15.37 14.70 -3.17
CA ASP A 246 14.24 14.78 -2.26
C ASP A 246 13.42 16.05 -2.55
N LEU A 247 12.09 15.87 -2.55
CA LEU A 247 11.12 16.92 -2.87
C LEU A 247 11.29 17.51 -4.28
N ASP A 248 11.68 16.67 -5.26
CA ASP A 248 11.80 17.07 -6.67
C ASP A 248 10.54 17.84 -7.13
N PRO A 249 10.69 19.10 -7.61
CA PRO A 249 9.53 19.95 -7.93
C PRO A 249 8.62 19.38 -9.02
N ASP A 250 9.19 18.72 -10.04
CA ASP A 250 8.41 18.11 -11.13
C ASP A 250 7.58 16.93 -10.61
N CYS A 251 8.17 16.13 -9.72
CA CYS A 251 7.50 15.00 -9.09
C CYS A 251 6.45 15.43 -8.06
N LEU A 252 6.69 16.54 -7.33
CA LEU A 252 5.69 17.14 -6.46
C LEU A 252 4.50 17.68 -7.25
N ALA A 253 4.74 18.33 -8.38
CA ALA A 253 3.65 18.81 -9.27
C ALA A 253 2.80 17.63 -9.79
N GLU A 254 3.42 16.51 -10.16
CA GLU A 254 2.70 15.31 -10.56
C GLU A 254 1.92 14.71 -9.38
N LEU A 255 2.49 14.65 -8.19
CA LEU A 255 1.78 14.22 -6.98
C LEU A 255 0.53 15.06 -6.72
N ASP A 256 0.64 16.39 -6.81
CA ASP A 256 -0.49 17.32 -6.60
C ASP A 256 -1.54 17.19 -7.69
N ARG A 257 -1.14 16.97 -8.95
CA ARG A 257 -2.05 16.69 -10.07
C ARG A 257 -2.87 15.43 -9.81
N VAL A 258 -2.20 14.33 -9.46
CA VAL A 258 -2.87 13.05 -9.18
C VAL A 258 -3.76 13.16 -7.96
N PHE A 259 -3.31 13.80 -6.89
CA PHE A 259 -4.12 14.02 -5.70
C PHE A 259 -5.41 14.81 -5.99
N THR A 260 -5.33 15.78 -6.89
CA THR A 260 -6.50 16.54 -7.35
C THR A 260 -7.47 15.63 -8.12
N LEU A 261 -6.97 14.75 -9.01
CA LEU A 261 -7.81 13.81 -9.74
C LEU A 261 -8.55 12.86 -8.76
N TYR A 262 -7.86 12.33 -7.75
CA TYR A 262 -8.49 11.49 -6.73
C TYR A 262 -9.59 12.19 -5.96
N LYS A 263 -9.40 13.47 -5.62
CA LYS A 263 -10.44 14.28 -4.95
C LYS A 263 -11.65 14.51 -5.83
N MET A 264 -11.49 14.62 -7.14
CA MET A 264 -12.55 14.86 -8.12
C MET A 264 -13.21 13.58 -8.62
N ALA A 265 -12.61 12.41 -8.39
CA ALA A 265 -13.12 11.14 -8.89
C ALA A 265 -14.55 10.87 -8.39
N PRO A 266 -15.46 10.41 -9.25
CA PRO A 266 -16.79 10.03 -8.83
C PRO A 266 -16.70 8.85 -7.89
N GLN A 267 -17.26 9.02 -6.70
CA GLN A 267 -17.25 7.95 -5.68
C GLN A 267 -18.23 6.85 -6.12
N ARG A 268 -17.75 5.64 -6.32
CA ARG A 268 -18.60 4.45 -6.49
C ARG A 268 -19.33 4.21 -5.18
N GLY A 269 -20.64 4.56 -5.13
CA GLY A 269 -21.50 4.40 -3.96
C GLY A 269 -21.58 5.63 -3.07
N LYS A 270 -22.24 6.63 -3.56
CA LYS A 270 -22.94 7.76 -2.89
C LYS A 270 -22.50 8.15 -1.47
N LYS A 271 -21.60 9.10 -1.33
CA LYS A 271 -21.75 10.36 -0.58
C LYS A 271 -20.50 11.19 -0.84
N LYS A 272 -20.65 12.51 -1.11
CA LYS A 272 -19.54 13.44 -1.20
C LYS A 272 -18.78 13.39 0.11
N VAL A 273 -17.53 12.94 0.07
CA VAL A 273 -16.61 13.11 1.22
C VAL A 273 -16.30 14.58 1.32
N ASP A 274 -16.45 15.13 2.52
CA ASP A 274 -16.02 16.50 2.81
C ASP A 274 -14.52 16.63 2.48
N PRO A 275 -14.10 17.55 1.60
CA PRO A 275 -12.70 17.75 1.28
C PRO A 275 -11.82 18.05 2.49
N LEU A 276 -12.39 18.53 3.60
CA LEU A 276 -11.70 18.81 4.87
C LEU A 276 -11.28 17.55 5.64
N LEU A 277 -11.85 16.37 5.32
CA LEU A 277 -11.48 15.10 5.95
C LEU A 277 -10.32 14.37 5.26
N LEU A 278 -9.75 14.98 4.21
CA LEU A 278 -8.60 14.46 3.48
C LEU A 278 -7.27 15.13 3.90
N HIS A 279 -7.27 15.83 5.02
CA HIS A 279 -6.08 16.44 5.64
C HIS A 279 -5.45 15.55 6.69
#